data_8e7c2e0237385d530df7e6e8c8b56d41
#
_entry.id   8e7c2e0237385d530df7e6e8c8b56d41
#
_cell.length_a   1.000
_cell.length_b   1.000
_cell.length_c   1.000
_cell.angle_alpha   90.00
_cell.angle_beta   90.00
_cell.angle_gamma   90.00
#
_symmetry.space_group_name_H-M   'P 1'
#
loop_
_entity.id
_entity.type
_entity.pdbx_description
1 polymer ?
#
loop_
_entity_poly.entity_id
_entity_poly.type
_entity_poly.pdbx_seq_one_letter_code
_entity_poly.pdbx_strand_id
1 'polypeptide(L)'
;MSILVNENTKVICQGLTGSQGTFHSEQAIEYGTNMVGGVTPGKGGLEHIGLPVFNSVHEAMSATAANASVIYVPPPFAADSILEAIDAEIELIVAITEGIPVLDMVKVKRALETSKSTLIGPNCPGVITPGSCKIGIMPGHIHRKGSVG
;
A
#
# COMPACT_ATOMS: atom_id res chain seq x y z
N MET A 1 9.92 18.22 3.42
CA MET A 1 10.72 17.22 4.16
C MET A 1 10.03 15.87 4.00
N SER A 2 10.78 14.82 3.74
CA SER A 2 10.23 13.46 3.62
C SER A 2 10.48 12.70 4.92
N ILE A 3 9.45 12.04 5.46
CA ILE A 3 9.56 11.26 6.70
C ILE A 3 9.48 9.77 6.38
N LEU A 4 8.38 9.32 5.76
CA LEU A 4 8.12 7.90 5.49
C LEU A 4 8.27 7.52 4.03
N VAL A 5 7.96 8.43 3.10
CA VAL A 5 7.94 8.14 1.66
C VAL A 5 8.68 9.21 0.87
N ASN A 6 9.36 8.80 -0.18
CA ASN A 6 10.12 9.67 -1.09
C ASN A 6 10.10 9.09 -2.52
N GLU A 7 10.90 9.67 -3.40
CA GLU A 7 11.03 9.25 -4.79
C GLU A 7 11.59 7.83 -4.98
N ASN A 8 12.26 7.28 -3.97
CA ASN A 8 12.82 5.92 -4.01
C ASN A 8 11.87 4.85 -3.46
N THR A 9 10.72 5.27 -2.92
CA THR A 9 9.72 4.34 -2.37
C THR A 9 9.09 3.53 -3.49
N LYS A 10 9.21 2.20 -3.41
CA LYS A 10 8.63 1.25 -4.36
C LYS A 10 7.35 0.66 -3.77
N VAL A 11 6.23 0.96 -4.40
CA VAL A 11 4.91 0.66 -3.86
C VAL A 11 4.26 -0.49 -4.61
N ILE A 12 3.72 -1.47 -3.89
CA ILE A 12 2.77 -2.45 -4.41
C ILE A 12 1.36 -2.14 -3.91
N CYS A 13 0.35 -2.52 -4.67
CA CYS A 13 -1.04 -2.37 -4.29
C CYS A 13 -1.67 -3.74 -4.03
N GLN A 14 -2.05 -4.03 -2.78
CA GLN A 14 -2.87 -5.19 -2.46
C GLN A 14 -4.34 -4.86 -2.76
N GLY A 15 -4.95 -5.66 -3.64
CA GLY A 15 -6.26 -5.36 -4.21
C GLY A 15 -6.21 -4.52 -5.49
N LEU A 16 -5.13 -4.58 -6.24
CA LEU A 16 -4.92 -3.79 -7.45
C LEU A 16 -6.03 -3.93 -8.49
N THR A 17 -6.59 -5.12 -8.66
CA THR A 17 -7.61 -5.41 -9.68
C THR A 17 -9.03 -5.03 -9.25
N GLY A 18 -9.23 -4.59 -8.01
CA GLY A 18 -10.49 -4.02 -7.55
C GLY A 18 -10.68 -2.58 -8.07
N SER A 19 -11.91 -2.07 -8.04
CA SER A 19 -12.23 -0.73 -8.56
C SER A 19 -11.44 0.38 -7.86
N GLN A 20 -11.35 0.34 -6.53
CA GLN A 20 -10.62 1.33 -5.75
C GLN A 20 -9.10 1.19 -5.94
N GLY A 21 -8.59 -0.03 -5.91
CA GLY A 21 -7.18 -0.31 -6.13
C GLY A 21 -6.72 0.16 -7.51
N THR A 22 -7.50 -0.11 -8.54
CA THR A 22 -7.24 0.33 -9.92
C THR A 22 -7.22 1.87 -10.00
N PHE A 23 -8.31 2.52 -9.59
CA PHE A 23 -8.45 3.97 -9.71
C PHE A 23 -7.35 4.74 -8.97
N HIS A 24 -7.13 4.40 -7.70
CA HIS A 24 -6.13 5.14 -6.90
C HIS A 24 -4.69 4.80 -7.28
N SER A 25 -4.43 3.61 -7.81
CA SER A 25 -3.10 3.28 -8.36
C SER A 25 -2.82 4.04 -9.65
N GLU A 26 -3.79 4.21 -10.53
CA GLU A 26 -3.66 5.06 -11.71
C GLU A 26 -3.36 6.51 -11.33
N GLN A 27 -4.08 7.05 -10.35
CA GLN A 27 -3.84 8.41 -9.84
C GLN A 27 -2.44 8.54 -9.19
N ALA A 28 -1.97 7.52 -8.50
CA ALA A 28 -0.62 7.50 -7.92
C ALA A 28 0.45 7.48 -9.01
N ILE A 29 0.28 6.67 -10.05
CA ILE A 29 1.19 6.62 -11.21
C ILE A 29 1.24 7.98 -11.92
N GLU A 30 0.09 8.59 -12.17
CA GLU A 30 -0.01 9.92 -12.77
C GLU A 30 0.70 10.99 -11.93
N TYR A 31 0.64 10.88 -10.62
CA TYR A 31 1.34 11.76 -9.68
C TYR A 31 2.87 11.58 -9.70
N GLY A 32 3.37 10.47 -10.19
CA GLY A 32 4.79 10.12 -10.23
C GLY A 32 5.24 9.15 -9.13
N THR A 33 4.31 8.55 -8.38
CA THR A 33 4.61 7.48 -7.42
C THR A 33 5.15 6.26 -8.16
N ASN A 34 6.23 5.68 -7.65
CA ASN A 34 6.83 4.49 -8.23
C ASN A 34 6.03 3.23 -7.83
N MET A 35 4.92 3.01 -8.54
CA MET A 35 4.14 1.78 -8.42
C MET A 35 4.84 0.67 -9.19
N VAL A 36 5.19 -0.42 -8.52
CA VAL A 36 6.00 -1.51 -9.12
C VAL A 36 5.22 -2.81 -9.35
N GLY A 37 4.01 -2.91 -8.81
CA GLY A 37 3.17 -4.08 -9.01
C GLY A 37 1.93 -4.09 -8.14
N GLY A 38 1.18 -5.15 -8.23
CA GLY A 38 0.00 -5.38 -7.40
C GLY A 38 -0.13 -6.83 -6.97
N VAL A 39 -0.92 -7.04 -5.96
CA VAL A 39 -1.23 -8.38 -5.43
C VAL A 39 -2.73 -8.60 -5.47
N THR A 40 -3.13 -9.64 -6.19
CA THR A 40 -4.49 -10.17 -6.19
C THR A 40 -4.40 -11.68 -6.26
N PRO A 41 -4.71 -12.41 -5.16
CA PRO A 41 -4.64 -13.87 -5.17
C PRO A 41 -5.45 -14.50 -6.31
N GLY A 42 -4.84 -15.44 -7.01
CA GLY A 42 -5.43 -16.11 -8.17
C GLY A 42 -5.28 -15.38 -9.50
N LYS A 43 -4.74 -14.16 -9.51
CA LYS A 43 -4.50 -13.38 -10.74
C LYS A 43 -3.00 -13.14 -11.02
N GLY A 44 -2.13 -13.87 -10.34
CA GLY A 44 -0.69 -13.82 -10.61
C GLY A 44 -0.34 -14.16 -12.05
N GLY A 45 0.64 -13.44 -12.59
CA GLY A 45 1.06 -13.59 -13.99
C GLY A 45 0.32 -12.73 -15.00
N LEU A 46 -0.75 -12.04 -14.57
CA LEU A 46 -1.46 -11.04 -15.39
C LEU A 46 -0.78 -9.68 -15.31
N GLU A 47 -1.11 -8.82 -16.25
CA GLU A 47 -0.79 -7.39 -16.21
C GLU A 47 -2.07 -6.59 -16.02
N HIS A 48 -2.04 -5.57 -15.16
CA HIS A 48 -3.16 -4.67 -14.92
C HIS A 48 -2.65 -3.23 -14.81
N ILE A 49 -3.23 -2.32 -15.57
CA ILE A 49 -2.80 -0.91 -15.69
C ILE A 49 -1.29 -0.73 -15.93
N GLY A 50 -0.68 -1.62 -16.71
CA GLY A 50 0.76 -1.61 -16.99
C GLY A 50 1.63 -2.14 -15.85
N LEU A 51 1.05 -2.73 -14.82
CA LEU A 51 1.76 -3.28 -13.67
C LEU A 51 1.62 -4.82 -13.62
N PRO A 52 2.68 -5.54 -13.23
CA PRO A 52 2.58 -6.97 -13.01
C PRO A 52 1.72 -7.27 -11.77
N VAL A 53 0.91 -8.32 -11.87
CA VAL A 53 0.08 -8.82 -10.76
C VAL A 53 0.68 -10.11 -10.22
N PHE A 54 0.75 -10.21 -8.90
CA PHE A 54 1.29 -11.36 -8.17
C PHE A 54 0.21 -12.01 -7.30
N ASN A 55 0.40 -13.28 -6.94
CA ASN A 55 -0.51 -13.99 -6.04
C ASN A 55 -0.28 -13.64 -4.58
N SER A 56 0.94 -13.24 -4.21
CA SER A 56 1.31 -12.94 -2.84
C SER A 56 2.25 -11.74 -2.73
N VAL A 57 2.32 -11.15 -1.53
CA VAL A 57 3.27 -10.07 -1.22
C VAL A 57 4.71 -10.56 -1.32
N HIS A 58 4.99 -11.80 -0.89
CA HIS A 58 6.32 -12.40 -1.02
C HIS A 58 6.79 -12.48 -2.46
N GLU A 59 5.93 -12.92 -3.37
CA GLU A 59 6.24 -12.95 -4.81
C GLU A 59 6.52 -11.54 -5.35
N ALA A 60 5.66 -10.59 -5.00
CA ALA A 60 5.80 -9.21 -5.43
C ALA A 60 7.11 -8.59 -4.94
N MET A 61 7.48 -8.78 -3.66
CA MET A 61 8.75 -8.29 -3.11
C MET A 61 9.96 -8.92 -3.79
N SER A 62 9.94 -10.24 -4.01
CA SER A 62 11.02 -10.96 -4.66
C SER A 62 11.28 -10.45 -6.09
N ALA A 63 10.19 -10.12 -6.80
CA ALA A 63 10.27 -9.66 -8.19
C ALA A 63 10.60 -8.16 -8.34
N THR A 64 10.17 -7.32 -7.38
CA THR A 64 10.18 -5.86 -7.55
C THR A 64 11.05 -5.12 -6.53
N ALA A 65 11.46 -5.78 -5.46
CA ALA A 65 12.10 -5.16 -4.29
C ALA A 65 11.24 -4.02 -3.68
N ALA A 66 9.90 -4.21 -3.66
CA ALA A 66 8.98 -3.26 -3.05
C ALA A 66 9.25 -3.10 -1.55
N ASN A 67 9.17 -1.87 -1.04
CA ASN A 67 9.34 -1.55 0.37
C ASN A 67 8.09 -0.90 1.00
N ALA A 68 7.08 -0.64 0.21
CA ALA A 68 5.79 -0.14 0.70
C ALA A 68 4.62 -0.89 0.05
N SER A 69 3.54 -1.05 0.81
CA SER A 69 2.28 -1.59 0.30
C SER A 69 1.13 -0.67 0.65
N VAL A 70 0.22 -0.46 -0.29
CA VAL A 70 -1.07 0.18 -0.05
C VAL A 70 -2.18 -0.86 -0.19
N ILE A 71 -3.14 -0.84 0.74
CA ILE A 71 -4.19 -1.86 0.84
C ILE A 71 -5.56 -1.24 0.57
N TYR A 72 -6.23 -1.72 -0.47
CA TYR A 72 -7.62 -1.40 -0.83
C TYR A 72 -8.54 -2.63 -0.78
N VAL A 73 -8.16 -3.63 -0.02
CA VAL A 73 -8.89 -4.89 0.14
C VAL A 73 -10.15 -4.67 0.98
N PRO A 74 -11.30 -5.29 0.65
CA PRO A 74 -12.53 -5.16 1.45
C PRO A 74 -12.35 -5.53 2.92
N PRO A 75 -13.14 -4.93 3.85
CA PRO A 75 -12.96 -5.09 5.30
C PRO A 75 -12.83 -6.52 5.81
N PRO A 76 -13.60 -7.53 5.32
CA PRO A 76 -13.47 -8.89 5.82
C PRO A 76 -12.12 -9.55 5.56
N PHE A 77 -11.36 -9.06 4.57
CA PHE A 77 -10.09 -9.63 4.11
C PHE A 77 -8.88 -8.71 4.36
N ALA A 78 -9.13 -7.47 4.82
CA ALA A 78 -8.08 -6.47 4.94
C ALA A 78 -7.06 -6.80 6.02
N ALA A 79 -7.48 -7.34 7.15
CA ALA A 79 -6.56 -7.74 8.22
C ALA A 79 -5.59 -8.85 7.74
N ASP A 80 -6.06 -9.82 6.99
CA ASP A 80 -5.21 -10.87 6.40
C ASP A 80 -4.19 -10.26 5.43
N SER A 81 -4.59 -9.26 4.65
CA SER A 81 -3.70 -8.54 3.74
C SER A 81 -2.60 -7.77 4.50
N ILE A 82 -2.94 -7.17 5.64
CA ILE A 82 -1.96 -6.48 6.50
C ILE A 82 -1.00 -7.51 7.11
N LEU A 83 -1.52 -8.62 7.63
CA LEU A 83 -0.70 -9.69 8.22
C LEU A 83 0.26 -10.30 7.20
N GLU A 84 -0.18 -10.49 5.96
CA GLU A 84 0.66 -10.97 4.86
C GLU A 84 1.81 -9.99 4.55
N ALA A 85 1.52 -8.68 4.52
CA ALA A 85 2.54 -7.67 4.32
C ALA A 85 3.55 -7.60 5.48
N ILE A 86 3.09 -7.80 6.73
CA ILE A 86 3.97 -7.91 7.91
C ILE A 86 4.87 -9.15 7.80
N ASP A 87 4.31 -10.29 7.45
CA ASP A 87 5.04 -11.55 7.29
C ASP A 87 6.10 -11.46 6.18
N ALA A 88 5.80 -10.74 5.11
CA ALA A 88 6.74 -10.45 4.04
C ALA A 88 7.76 -9.35 4.38
N GLU A 89 7.73 -8.79 5.59
CA GLU A 89 8.64 -7.74 6.07
C GLU A 89 8.59 -6.44 5.24
N ILE A 90 7.43 -6.06 4.70
CA ILE A 90 7.22 -4.74 4.08
C ILE A 90 7.47 -3.66 5.13
N GLU A 91 8.34 -2.70 4.81
CA GLU A 91 8.74 -1.64 5.75
C GLU A 91 7.56 -0.70 6.09
N LEU A 92 6.81 -0.27 5.08
CA LEU A 92 5.66 0.63 5.24
C LEU A 92 4.39 0.00 4.67
N ILE A 93 3.38 -0.14 5.53
CA ILE A 93 2.06 -0.66 5.16
C ILE A 93 1.04 0.46 5.36
N VAL A 94 0.30 0.80 4.30
CA VAL A 94 -0.73 1.83 4.34
C VAL A 94 -2.09 1.19 4.09
N ALA A 95 -2.89 1.05 5.12
CA ALA A 95 -4.22 0.43 5.05
C ALA A 95 -5.30 1.50 4.94
N ILE A 96 -5.89 1.63 3.75
CA ILE A 96 -6.95 2.62 3.48
C ILE A 96 -8.29 2.12 4.00
N THR A 97 -8.53 0.83 3.95
CA THR A 97 -9.82 0.19 4.25
C THR A 97 -10.42 0.67 5.56
N GLU A 98 -11.67 1.11 5.49
CA GLU A 98 -12.53 1.43 6.62
C GLU A 98 -13.39 0.21 6.99
N GLY A 99 -13.78 0.09 8.26
CA GLY A 99 -14.72 -0.95 8.72
C GLY A 99 -14.09 -2.31 8.99
N ILE A 100 -12.78 -2.39 9.18
CA ILE A 100 -12.13 -3.64 9.61
C ILE A 100 -12.60 -3.98 11.03
N PRO A 101 -13.02 -5.24 11.30
CA PRO A 101 -13.44 -5.65 12.63
C PRO A 101 -12.35 -5.40 13.68
N VAL A 102 -12.74 -4.87 14.84
CA VAL A 102 -11.80 -4.54 15.94
C VAL A 102 -10.97 -5.75 16.37
N LEU A 103 -11.59 -6.92 16.49
CA LEU A 103 -10.88 -8.13 16.89
C LEU A 103 -9.81 -8.56 15.86
N ASP A 104 -10.04 -8.30 14.58
CA ASP A 104 -9.04 -8.56 13.56
C ASP A 104 -7.86 -7.60 13.69
N MET A 105 -8.11 -6.34 14.02
CA MET A 105 -7.05 -5.37 14.27
C MET A 105 -6.26 -5.64 15.55
N VAL A 106 -6.85 -6.29 16.55
CA VAL A 106 -6.11 -6.79 17.73
C VAL A 106 -5.03 -7.80 17.31
N LYS A 107 -5.36 -8.71 16.41
CA LYS A 107 -4.39 -9.68 15.86
C LYS A 107 -3.27 -8.97 15.07
N VAL A 108 -3.64 -8.00 14.23
CA VAL A 108 -2.68 -7.20 13.48
C VAL A 108 -1.74 -6.44 14.41
N LYS A 109 -2.27 -5.78 15.43
CA LYS A 109 -1.46 -5.04 16.40
C LYS A 109 -0.46 -5.95 17.11
N ARG A 110 -0.88 -7.13 17.50
CA ARG A 110 0.00 -8.13 18.13
C ARG A 110 1.13 -8.56 17.20
N ALA A 111 0.83 -8.79 15.92
CA ALA A 111 1.85 -9.13 14.92
C ALA A 111 2.86 -8.00 14.72
N LEU A 112 2.41 -6.74 14.76
CA LEU A 112 3.27 -5.57 14.65
C LEU A 112 4.29 -5.44 15.78
N GLU A 113 3.96 -5.88 17.00
CA GLU A 113 4.85 -5.75 18.17
C GLU A 113 6.23 -6.40 17.97
N THR A 114 6.30 -7.47 17.18
CA THR A 114 7.53 -8.20 16.89
C THR A 114 8.07 -7.96 15.48
N SER A 115 7.42 -7.11 14.71
CA SER A 115 7.81 -6.81 13.33
C SER A 115 8.62 -5.52 13.23
N LYS A 116 9.26 -5.32 12.09
CA LYS A 116 9.92 -4.05 11.71
C LYS A 116 9.02 -3.17 10.85
N SER A 117 7.81 -3.65 10.52
CA SER A 117 6.86 -2.92 9.68
C SER A 117 6.23 -1.76 10.42
N THR A 118 6.03 -0.66 9.72
CA THR A 118 5.22 0.47 10.17
C THR A 118 3.87 0.42 9.50
N LEU A 119 2.78 0.43 10.28
CA LEU A 119 1.41 0.48 9.77
C LEU A 119 0.83 1.88 9.94
N ILE A 120 0.34 2.44 8.83
CA ILE A 120 -0.51 3.64 8.80
C ILE A 120 -1.94 3.19 8.52
N GLY A 121 -2.87 3.62 9.35
CA GLY A 121 -4.27 3.16 9.29
C GLY A 121 -4.56 2.02 10.26
N PRO A 122 -5.66 1.29 10.07
CA PRO A 122 -6.64 1.39 8.98
C PRO A 122 -7.44 2.70 9.00
N ASN A 123 -8.40 2.82 8.05
CA ASN A 123 -9.26 4.00 7.92
C ASN A 123 -8.45 5.30 7.89
N CYS A 124 -7.55 5.41 6.93
CA CYS A 124 -6.73 6.58 6.70
C CYS A 124 -6.78 7.00 5.23
N PRO A 125 -6.48 8.28 4.91
CA PRO A 125 -6.41 8.73 3.53
C PRO A 125 -5.11 8.35 2.82
N GLY A 126 -4.11 7.91 3.57
CA GLY A 126 -2.78 7.59 3.06
C GLY A 126 -1.69 8.54 3.54
N VAL A 127 -0.58 8.57 2.81
CA VAL A 127 0.57 9.44 3.07
C VAL A 127 1.02 10.10 1.77
N ILE A 128 1.56 11.32 1.88
CA ILE A 128 2.08 12.05 0.73
C ILE A 128 3.33 12.85 1.09
N THR A 129 4.35 12.75 0.26
CA THR A 129 5.44 13.72 0.20
C THR A 129 5.25 14.53 -1.09
N PRO A 130 4.81 15.80 -0.98
CA PRO A 130 4.45 16.61 -2.14
C PRO A 130 5.57 16.68 -3.18
N GLY A 131 5.22 16.38 -4.44
CA GLY A 131 6.15 16.36 -5.57
C GLY A 131 7.02 15.11 -5.70
N SER A 132 6.89 14.13 -4.79
CA SER A 132 7.74 12.93 -4.79
C SER A 132 6.94 11.63 -4.78
N CYS A 133 6.04 11.46 -3.82
CA CYS A 133 5.32 10.20 -3.66
C CYS A 133 3.96 10.43 -3.01
N LYS A 134 2.94 9.83 -3.61
CA LYS A 134 1.57 9.82 -3.08
C LYS A 134 1.12 8.37 -2.96
N ILE A 135 0.71 7.97 -1.76
CA ILE A 135 0.11 6.66 -1.48
C ILE A 135 -1.25 6.90 -0.82
N GLY A 136 -2.32 6.45 -1.45
CA GLY A 136 -3.68 6.58 -0.92
C GLY A 136 -4.61 7.45 -1.76
N ILE A 137 -5.66 7.96 -1.11
CA ILE A 137 -6.81 8.60 -1.77
C ILE A 137 -6.74 10.14 -1.79
N MET A 138 -5.71 10.73 -1.21
CA MET A 138 -5.58 12.19 -1.13
C MET A 138 -5.45 12.82 -2.52
N PRO A 139 -6.09 14.00 -2.75
CA PRO A 139 -5.93 14.73 -4.00
C PRO A 139 -4.53 15.35 -4.07
N GLY A 140 -3.68 14.81 -4.95
CA GLY A 140 -2.27 15.22 -5.04
C GLY A 140 -2.07 16.69 -5.45
N HIS A 141 -2.96 17.24 -6.29
CA HIS A 141 -2.84 18.57 -6.86
C HIS A 141 -2.96 19.73 -5.86
N ILE A 142 -3.53 19.49 -4.67
CA ILE A 142 -3.67 20.54 -3.64
C ILE A 142 -2.49 20.59 -2.67
N HIS A 143 -1.64 19.57 -2.65
CA HIS A 143 -0.50 19.49 -1.74
C HIS A 143 0.75 20.13 -2.36
N ARG A 144 1.40 21.01 -1.61
CA ARG A 144 2.61 21.72 -2.05
C ARG A 144 3.78 21.38 -1.15
N LYS A 145 4.98 21.37 -1.73
CA LYS A 145 6.22 21.18 -0.96
C LYS A 145 6.38 22.30 0.09
N GLY A 146 6.70 21.91 1.32
CA GLY A 146 6.88 22.80 2.46
C GLY A 146 8.00 22.32 3.37
N SER A 147 8.13 22.99 4.52
CA SER A 147 9.16 22.72 5.54
C SER A 147 8.61 22.01 6.78
N VAL A 148 7.32 21.78 6.85
CA VAL A 148 6.65 21.06 7.96
C VAL A 148 6.21 19.70 7.44
N GLY A 149 6.48 18.66 8.25
CA GLY A 149 6.06 17.29 7.99
C GLY A 149 5.23 16.73 9.15
#